data_2d4fb4d8224f0a241ea8dc1f7585dfb8
#
_entry.id   2d4fb4d8224f0a241ea8dc1f7585dfb8
#
_cell.length_a   1.000
_cell.length_b   1.000
_cell.length_c   1.000
_cell.angle_alpha   90.00
_cell.angle_beta   90.00
_cell.angle_gamma   90.00
#
_symmetry.space_group_name_H-M   'P 1'
#
loop_
_entity.id
_entity.type
_entity.pdbx_description
1 polymer ?
#
loop_
_entity_poly.entity_id
_entity_poly.type
_entity_poly.pdbx_seq_one_letter_code
_entity_poly.pdbx_strand_id
1 'polypeptide(L)'
;MNSTPPLYHAGAVGLMPAEASSIAGRTDALFLSLLGLSALMALLITIVAVVFCIRYRKGSSAPRGQAREHANGLEWTWTIAPLLAFIGLFVWGAYDYSALTRPPADAMPVYVVAKQWVWTMQHANGVREIDELHVPVGQPVRLLMSSQDVIHSFYVPEFRIKQDVLPGRYTSLWFTATRPGTYHLLCAEFCGTDHATMGGGIVALPPEQFSRWLERGKDGPDLVQRGYQLFREHGCAGCHDARSTVHAPELDHLFSRRVFLQDGRMVVADENYIRDSIIEPRKDVVAGYAPIMPSFAGQFSEPDLMALIAYLKSDRPKEVQTR
;
A
#
# COMPACT_ATOMS: atom_id res chain seq x y z
N MET A 1 -9.01 32.52 -7.71
CA MET A 1 -10.16 31.71 -8.12
C MET A 1 -9.75 30.25 -8.00
N ASN A 2 -10.08 29.63 -6.88
CA ASN A 2 -9.83 28.20 -6.63
C ASN A 2 -10.97 27.43 -7.31
N SER A 3 -10.79 27.02 -8.55
CA SER A 3 -11.64 25.98 -9.13
C SER A 3 -11.10 24.63 -8.70
N THR A 4 -11.59 24.11 -7.59
CA THR A 4 -11.48 22.68 -7.29
C THR A 4 -12.01 21.94 -8.52
N PRO A 5 -11.26 21.00 -9.12
CA PRO A 5 -11.81 20.24 -10.24
C PRO A 5 -13.08 19.54 -9.75
N PRO A 6 -14.12 19.44 -10.57
CA PRO A 6 -15.38 18.83 -10.16
C PRO A 6 -15.12 17.41 -9.70
N LEU A 7 -15.72 17.00 -8.58
CA LEU A 7 -15.79 15.62 -8.16
C LEU A 7 -16.20 14.78 -9.37
N TYR A 8 -15.39 13.83 -9.75
CA TYR A 8 -15.72 12.93 -10.85
C TYR A 8 -16.89 12.03 -10.37
N HIS A 9 -18.09 12.54 -10.58
CA HIS A 9 -19.28 11.70 -10.44
C HIS A 9 -19.20 10.65 -11.54
N ALA A 10 -18.93 9.41 -11.16
CA ALA A 10 -19.09 8.28 -12.05
C ALA A 10 -20.48 8.38 -12.68
N GLY A 11 -20.49 8.65 -13.98
CA GLY A 11 -21.73 8.72 -14.74
C GLY A 11 -22.48 7.42 -14.52
N ALA A 12 -23.75 7.58 -14.21
CA ALA A 12 -24.76 6.60 -13.90
C ALA A 12 -24.55 5.16 -14.41
N VAL A 13 -24.91 4.18 -13.54
CA VAL A 13 -25.23 2.77 -13.88
C VAL A 13 -24.02 1.90 -14.25
N GLY A 14 -22.86 2.08 -13.64
CA GLY A 14 -21.80 1.07 -13.65
C GLY A 14 -21.85 0.23 -12.36
N LEU A 15 -21.74 -1.08 -12.47
CA LEU A 15 -21.53 -1.99 -11.31
C LEU A 15 -20.23 -1.67 -10.55
N MET A 16 -19.34 -0.90 -11.15
CA MET A 16 -18.01 -0.56 -10.65
C MET A 16 -17.77 0.94 -10.72
N PRO A 17 -17.03 1.54 -9.75
CA PRO A 17 -16.55 2.92 -9.87
C PRO A 17 -15.70 3.13 -11.13
N ALA A 18 -15.60 4.37 -11.62
CA ALA A 18 -14.78 4.67 -12.79
C ALA A 18 -13.31 4.28 -12.55
N GLU A 19 -12.67 3.73 -13.58
CA GLU A 19 -11.25 3.40 -13.54
C GLU A 19 -10.40 4.67 -13.64
N ALA A 20 -9.57 4.92 -12.65
CA ALA A 20 -8.76 6.12 -12.59
C ALA A 20 -7.28 5.87 -12.23
N SER A 21 -6.85 4.61 -12.19
CA SER A 21 -5.45 4.23 -12.01
C SER A 21 -4.98 3.21 -13.04
N SER A 22 -3.66 3.07 -13.18
CA SER A 22 -3.03 2.05 -14.04
C SER A 22 -3.31 0.60 -13.59
N ILE A 23 -3.78 0.42 -12.37
CA ILE A 23 -4.04 -0.87 -11.72
C ILE A 23 -5.52 -1.27 -11.91
N ALA A 24 -6.42 -0.29 -11.96
CA ALA A 24 -7.86 -0.51 -11.89
C ALA A 24 -8.37 -1.49 -12.95
N GLY A 25 -8.04 -1.30 -14.22
CA GLY A 25 -8.50 -2.17 -15.30
C GLY A 25 -8.01 -3.63 -15.16
N ARG A 26 -6.81 -3.85 -14.63
CA ARG A 26 -6.29 -5.21 -14.41
C ARG A 26 -7.03 -5.92 -13.28
N THR A 27 -7.29 -5.21 -12.18
CA THR A 27 -8.07 -5.71 -11.05
C THR A 27 -9.50 -6.02 -11.47
N ASP A 28 -10.12 -5.14 -12.24
CA ASP A 28 -11.48 -5.33 -12.76
C ASP A 28 -11.57 -6.53 -13.72
N ALA A 29 -10.59 -6.73 -14.60
CA ALA A 29 -10.53 -7.87 -15.51
C ALA A 29 -10.46 -9.20 -14.74
N LEU A 30 -9.62 -9.29 -13.70
CA LEU A 30 -9.55 -10.49 -12.86
C LEU A 30 -10.86 -10.72 -12.11
N PHE A 31 -11.42 -9.68 -11.49
CA PHE A 31 -12.70 -9.76 -10.77
C PHE A 31 -13.86 -10.21 -11.67
N LEU A 32 -14.00 -9.59 -12.86
CA LEU A 32 -15.06 -9.95 -13.81
C LEU A 32 -14.89 -11.37 -14.39
N SER A 33 -13.63 -11.82 -14.55
CA SER A 33 -13.36 -13.19 -14.98
C SER A 33 -13.77 -14.21 -13.91
N LEU A 34 -13.49 -13.93 -12.64
CA LEU A 34 -13.93 -14.74 -11.50
C LEU A 34 -15.47 -14.77 -11.40
N LEU A 35 -16.09 -13.61 -11.51
CA LEU A 35 -17.55 -13.47 -11.46
C LEU A 35 -18.21 -14.23 -12.63
N GLY A 36 -17.69 -14.05 -13.84
CA GLY A 36 -18.18 -14.71 -15.05
C GLY A 36 -18.06 -16.24 -14.98
N LEU A 37 -16.91 -16.74 -14.53
CA LEU A 37 -16.70 -18.18 -14.34
C LEU A 37 -17.66 -18.75 -13.28
N SER A 38 -17.81 -18.06 -12.15
CA SER A 38 -18.72 -18.46 -11.08
C SER A 38 -20.17 -18.49 -11.55
N ALA A 39 -20.60 -17.45 -12.28
CA ALA A 39 -21.95 -17.39 -12.87
C ALA A 39 -22.20 -18.50 -13.90
N LEU A 40 -21.19 -18.76 -14.76
CA LEU A 40 -21.27 -19.86 -15.75
C LEU A 40 -21.43 -21.22 -15.05
N MET A 41 -20.66 -21.51 -14.03
CA MET A 41 -20.73 -22.77 -13.29
C MET A 41 -22.05 -22.91 -12.55
N ALA A 42 -22.53 -21.85 -11.88
CA ALA A 42 -23.85 -21.87 -11.23
C ALA A 42 -24.98 -22.10 -12.21
N LEU A 43 -24.93 -21.43 -13.36
CA LEU A 43 -25.93 -21.60 -14.43
C LEU A 43 -25.90 -23.03 -14.99
N LEU A 44 -24.73 -23.58 -15.27
CA LEU A 44 -24.58 -24.96 -15.77
C LEU A 44 -25.19 -25.97 -14.79
N ILE A 45 -24.83 -25.87 -13.50
CA ILE A 45 -25.37 -26.77 -12.47
C ILE A 45 -26.89 -26.63 -12.38
N THR A 46 -27.43 -25.42 -12.41
CA THR A 46 -28.86 -25.15 -12.37
C THR A 46 -29.59 -25.76 -13.59
N ILE A 47 -29.04 -25.57 -14.79
CA ILE A 47 -29.60 -26.14 -16.01
C ILE A 47 -29.65 -27.67 -15.92
N VAL A 48 -28.54 -28.31 -15.53
CA VAL A 48 -28.47 -29.78 -15.38
C VAL A 48 -29.50 -30.28 -14.35
N ALA A 49 -29.61 -29.61 -13.20
CA ALA A 49 -30.58 -29.96 -12.17
C ALA A 49 -32.02 -29.82 -12.68
N VAL A 50 -32.36 -28.71 -13.34
CA VAL A 50 -33.70 -28.49 -13.92
C VAL A 50 -34.02 -29.53 -15.00
N VAL A 51 -33.07 -29.81 -15.90
CA VAL A 51 -33.22 -30.84 -16.93
C VAL A 51 -33.51 -32.20 -16.29
N PHE A 52 -32.80 -32.58 -15.25
CA PHE A 52 -33.03 -33.84 -14.54
C PHE A 52 -34.38 -33.85 -13.82
N CYS A 53 -34.78 -32.78 -13.16
CA CYS A 53 -36.11 -32.66 -12.54
C CYS A 53 -37.23 -32.82 -13.54
N ILE A 54 -37.11 -32.23 -14.72
CA ILE A 54 -38.15 -32.36 -15.80
C ILE A 54 -38.12 -33.75 -16.42
N ARG A 55 -36.93 -34.26 -16.80
CA ARG A 55 -36.75 -35.52 -17.51
C ARG A 55 -37.13 -36.71 -16.65
N TYR A 56 -36.80 -36.74 -15.37
CA TYR A 56 -37.01 -37.88 -14.46
C TYR A 56 -38.15 -37.67 -13.48
N ARG A 57 -39.06 -36.72 -13.74
CA ARG A 57 -40.26 -36.48 -12.92
C ARG A 57 -41.12 -37.73 -12.80
N LYS A 58 -41.95 -37.84 -11.77
CA LYS A 58 -42.93 -38.92 -11.58
C LYS A 58 -43.88 -38.99 -12.81
N GLY A 59 -44.05 -40.20 -13.39
CA GLY A 59 -44.83 -40.41 -14.59
C GLY A 59 -44.10 -40.21 -15.92
N SER A 60 -42.83 -39.83 -15.91
CA SER A 60 -42.00 -39.75 -17.12
C SER A 60 -41.64 -41.13 -17.64
N SER A 61 -41.63 -41.31 -18.97
CA SER A 61 -41.19 -42.52 -19.68
C SER A 61 -39.66 -42.61 -19.84
N ALA A 62 -38.91 -41.70 -19.24
CA ALA A 62 -37.44 -41.66 -19.33
C ALA A 62 -36.84 -42.97 -18.77
N PRO A 63 -35.88 -43.59 -19.47
CA PRO A 63 -35.28 -44.84 -19.02
C PRO A 63 -34.49 -44.59 -17.71
N ARG A 64 -34.82 -45.36 -16.69
CA ARG A 64 -34.18 -45.36 -15.37
C ARG A 64 -33.35 -46.64 -15.16
N GLY A 65 -32.79 -47.18 -16.24
CA GLY A 65 -31.98 -48.39 -16.21
C GLY A 65 -30.68 -48.19 -15.42
N GLN A 66 -29.89 -49.26 -15.26
CA GLN A 66 -28.64 -49.21 -14.51
C GLN A 66 -27.73 -48.13 -15.04
N ALA A 67 -27.30 -47.24 -14.13
CA ALA A 67 -26.27 -46.28 -14.43
C ALA A 67 -24.95 -47.00 -14.81
N ARG A 68 -24.20 -46.47 -15.75
CA ARG A 68 -22.81 -46.92 -15.95
C ARG A 68 -22.07 -46.73 -14.64
N GLU A 69 -21.54 -47.83 -14.09
CA GLU A 69 -20.83 -47.81 -12.80
C GLU A 69 -19.64 -46.86 -12.80
N HIS A 70 -19.03 -46.61 -13.98
CA HIS A 70 -17.90 -45.69 -14.14
C HIS A 70 -18.05 -44.88 -15.45
N ALA A 71 -18.15 -43.57 -15.31
CA ALA A 71 -18.08 -42.62 -16.42
C ALA A 71 -16.77 -41.85 -16.40
N ASN A 72 -15.65 -42.61 -16.43
CA ASN A 72 -14.29 -42.06 -16.23
C ASN A 72 -14.00 -40.76 -17.01
N GLY A 73 -14.47 -40.68 -18.27
CA GLY A 73 -14.28 -39.47 -19.07
C GLY A 73 -15.01 -38.24 -18.49
N LEU A 74 -16.23 -38.40 -17.98
CA LEU A 74 -16.99 -37.35 -17.34
C LEU A 74 -16.37 -36.97 -16.00
N GLU A 75 -15.94 -37.93 -15.19
CA GLU A 75 -15.28 -37.73 -13.89
C GLU A 75 -13.97 -36.94 -14.04
N TRP A 76 -13.13 -37.33 -14.99
CA TRP A 76 -11.90 -36.57 -15.30
C TRP A 76 -12.19 -35.15 -15.79
N THR A 77 -13.22 -34.99 -16.63
CA THR A 77 -13.57 -33.68 -17.19
C THR A 77 -13.99 -32.70 -16.10
N TRP A 78 -14.91 -33.09 -15.21
CA TRP A 78 -15.35 -32.16 -14.17
C TRP A 78 -14.33 -31.95 -13.04
N THR A 79 -13.31 -32.79 -12.93
CA THR A 79 -12.23 -32.64 -11.98
C THR A 79 -11.10 -31.77 -12.56
N ILE A 80 -10.63 -32.11 -13.76
CA ILE A 80 -9.46 -31.47 -14.35
C ILE A 80 -9.76 -30.09 -14.93
N ALA A 81 -10.92 -29.92 -15.61
CA ALA A 81 -11.21 -28.63 -16.24
C ALA A 81 -11.36 -27.49 -15.21
N PRO A 82 -12.13 -27.61 -14.11
CA PRO A 82 -12.14 -26.59 -13.06
C PRO A 82 -10.79 -26.41 -12.38
N LEU A 83 -10.05 -27.49 -12.13
CA LEU A 83 -8.72 -27.40 -11.52
C LEU A 83 -7.78 -26.52 -12.36
N LEU A 84 -7.71 -26.75 -13.67
CA LEU A 84 -6.88 -25.95 -14.57
C LEU A 84 -7.37 -24.50 -14.65
N ALA A 85 -8.67 -24.25 -14.64
CA ALA A 85 -9.22 -22.90 -14.60
C ALA A 85 -8.81 -22.15 -13.30
N PHE A 86 -8.91 -22.81 -12.14
CA PHE A 86 -8.46 -22.22 -10.86
C PHE A 86 -6.97 -22.00 -10.80
N ILE A 87 -6.14 -22.93 -11.32
CA ILE A 87 -4.68 -22.72 -11.39
C ILE A 87 -4.38 -21.51 -12.30
N GLY A 88 -5.05 -21.38 -13.44
CA GLY A 88 -4.87 -20.23 -14.34
C GLY A 88 -5.23 -18.90 -13.66
N LEU A 89 -6.36 -18.84 -12.98
CA LEU A 89 -6.77 -17.65 -12.21
C LEU A 89 -5.83 -17.35 -11.04
N PHE A 90 -5.35 -18.38 -10.35
CA PHE A 90 -4.37 -18.22 -9.29
C PHE A 90 -3.06 -17.61 -9.80
N VAL A 91 -2.51 -18.14 -10.90
CA VAL A 91 -1.28 -17.63 -11.51
C VAL A 91 -1.47 -16.18 -11.97
N TRP A 92 -2.60 -15.86 -12.58
CA TRP A 92 -2.93 -14.48 -12.96
C TRP A 92 -2.98 -13.56 -11.74
N GLY A 93 -3.77 -13.92 -10.71
CA GLY A 93 -3.87 -13.14 -9.48
C GLY A 93 -2.53 -12.97 -8.75
N ALA A 94 -1.69 -14.02 -8.69
CA ALA A 94 -0.37 -13.97 -8.10
C ALA A 94 0.59 -13.03 -8.87
N TYR A 95 0.50 -13.00 -10.19
CA TYR A 95 1.24 -12.07 -11.03
C TYR A 95 0.84 -10.62 -10.77
N ASP A 96 -0.47 -10.33 -10.74
CA ASP A 96 -0.99 -9.00 -10.46
C ASP A 96 -0.65 -8.55 -9.03
N TYR A 97 -0.80 -9.43 -8.04
CA TYR A 97 -0.39 -9.15 -6.66
C TYR A 97 1.10 -8.81 -6.56
N SER A 98 1.96 -9.58 -7.24
CA SER A 98 3.41 -9.30 -7.25
C SER A 98 3.74 -7.92 -7.86
N ALA A 99 3.00 -7.49 -8.87
CA ALA A 99 3.16 -6.15 -9.45
C ALA A 99 2.68 -5.04 -8.50
N LEU A 100 1.57 -5.27 -7.77
CA LEU A 100 1.03 -4.32 -6.79
C LEU A 100 1.94 -4.08 -5.59
N THR A 101 2.70 -5.08 -5.18
CA THR A 101 3.58 -5.00 -4.00
C THR A 101 4.96 -4.41 -4.30
N ARG A 102 5.29 -4.17 -5.58
CA ARG A 102 6.62 -3.67 -5.99
C ARG A 102 6.49 -2.31 -6.67
N PRO A 103 6.65 -1.20 -5.90
CA PRO A 103 6.62 0.13 -6.50
C PRO A 103 7.78 0.30 -7.49
N PRO A 104 7.58 1.04 -8.59
CA PRO A 104 8.67 1.50 -9.45
C PRO A 104 9.72 2.27 -8.66
N ALA A 105 10.99 2.18 -9.09
CA ALA A 105 12.11 2.82 -8.38
C ALA A 105 12.02 4.37 -8.39
N ASP A 106 11.36 4.93 -9.39
CA ASP A 106 11.12 6.37 -9.60
C ASP A 106 9.81 6.86 -9.00
N ALA A 107 9.10 6.01 -8.24
CA ALA A 107 7.84 6.39 -7.60
C ALA A 107 8.05 7.53 -6.60
N MET A 108 7.26 8.60 -6.75
CA MET A 108 7.27 9.76 -5.86
C MET A 108 6.82 9.36 -4.44
N PRO A 109 7.64 9.56 -3.40
CA PRO A 109 7.27 9.20 -2.04
C PRO A 109 6.32 10.22 -1.44
N VAL A 110 5.28 9.73 -0.78
CA VAL A 110 4.37 10.49 0.09
C VAL A 110 4.24 9.74 1.41
N TYR A 111 4.32 10.46 2.50
CA TYR A 111 4.22 9.94 3.85
C TYR A 111 2.81 10.17 4.40
N VAL A 112 2.17 9.12 4.92
CA VAL A 112 0.79 9.19 5.40
C VAL A 112 0.74 8.75 6.86
N VAL A 113 0.17 9.60 7.70
CA VAL A 113 -0.09 9.28 9.09
C VAL A 113 -1.59 9.30 9.34
N ALA A 114 -2.12 8.15 9.77
CA ALA A 114 -3.50 8.00 10.18
C ALA A 114 -3.64 8.23 11.69
N LYS A 115 -4.70 8.92 12.09
CA LYS A 115 -5.13 9.09 13.47
C LYS A 115 -6.65 9.18 13.48
N GLN A 116 -7.30 8.83 14.57
CA GLN A 116 -8.75 8.96 14.76
C GLN A 116 -9.19 10.43 14.72
N TRP A 117 -9.86 10.94 13.71
CA TRP A 117 -10.32 10.31 12.45
C TRP A 117 -9.89 11.20 11.30
N VAL A 118 -8.59 11.32 11.10
CA VAL A 118 -7.94 12.25 10.18
C VAL A 118 -6.79 11.56 9.45
N TRP A 119 -6.63 11.89 8.18
CA TRP A 119 -5.47 11.54 7.37
C TRP A 119 -4.52 12.75 7.25
N THR A 120 -3.28 12.59 7.65
CA THR A 120 -2.24 13.60 7.41
C THR A 120 -1.28 13.06 6.36
N MET A 121 -1.11 13.79 5.26
CA MET A 121 -0.21 13.46 4.17
C MET A 121 0.93 14.47 4.13
N GLN A 122 2.14 14.02 3.80
CA GLN A 122 3.30 14.88 3.68
C GLN A 122 4.15 14.48 2.47
N HIS A 123 4.38 15.44 1.59
CA HIS A 123 5.28 15.31 0.46
C HIS A 123 6.75 15.41 0.91
N ALA A 124 7.67 14.86 0.11
CA ALA A 124 9.11 14.86 0.43
C ALA A 124 9.69 16.29 0.59
N ASN A 125 9.11 17.27 -0.10
CA ASN A 125 9.50 18.68 -0.01
C ASN A 125 8.94 19.42 1.22
N GLY A 126 8.23 18.72 2.12
CA GLY A 126 7.69 19.26 3.36
C GLY A 126 6.24 19.72 3.31
N VAL A 127 5.62 19.85 2.13
CA VAL A 127 4.21 20.22 1.99
C VAL A 127 3.33 19.22 2.72
N ARG A 128 2.44 19.71 3.58
CA ARG A 128 1.47 18.92 4.35
C ARG A 128 0.06 19.17 3.89
N GLU A 129 -0.72 18.10 3.92
CA GLU A 129 -2.14 18.09 3.61
C GLU A 129 -2.91 17.33 4.69
N ILE A 130 -4.18 17.69 4.87
CA ILE A 130 -5.09 17.02 5.83
C ILE A 130 -6.33 16.59 5.05
N ASP A 131 -6.63 15.28 5.11
CA ASP A 131 -7.78 14.65 4.44
C ASP A 131 -7.85 14.87 2.91
N GLU A 132 -6.79 15.43 2.33
CA GLU A 132 -6.66 15.64 0.90
C GLU A 132 -5.23 15.31 0.47
N LEU A 133 -5.05 14.66 -0.68
CA LEU A 133 -3.75 14.33 -1.24
C LEU A 133 -3.70 14.73 -2.71
N HIS A 134 -2.85 15.70 -3.03
CA HIS A 134 -2.57 16.07 -4.42
C HIS A 134 -1.50 15.16 -5.02
N VAL A 135 -1.75 14.66 -6.23
CA VAL A 135 -0.83 13.77 -6.96
C VAL A 135 -0.76 14.14 -8.44
N PRO A 136 0.37 13.93 -9.11
CA PRO A 136 0.48 14.12 -10.55
C PRO A 136 -0.17 12.95 -11.31
N VAL A 137 -0.85 13.25 -12.40
CA VAL A 137 -1.31 12.24 -13.35
C VAL A 137 -0.11 11.66 -14.11
N GLY A 138 -0.12 10.35 -14.35
CA GLY A 138 0.88 9.65 -15.15
C GLY A 138 2.20 9.33 -14.43
N GLN A 139 2.40 9.80 -13.20
CA GLN A 139 3.58 9.50 -12.40
C GLN A 139 3.25 8.50 -11.29
N PRO A 140 4.07 7.45 -11.06
CA PRO A 140 3.91 6.56 -9.93
C PRO A 140 4.07 7.30 -8.60
N VAL A 141 3.18 7.03 -7.65
CA VAL A 141 3.21 7.56 -6.29
C VAL A 141 3.28 6.39 -5.33
N ARG A 142 4.23 6.42 -4.41
CA ARG A 142 4.37 5.45 -3.33
C ARG A 142 3.97 6.09 -2.01
N LEU A 143 2.98 5.54 -1.35
CA LEU A 143 2.61 5.92 0.01
C LEU A 143 3.39 5.07 1.01
N LEU A 144 4.02 5.71 1.99
CA LEU A 144 4.56 5.08 3.18
C LEU A 144 3.69 5.49 4.36
N MET A 145 3.02 4.53 5.00
CA MET A 145 1.91 4.80 5.90
C MET A 145 2.13 4.20 7.28
N SER A 146 1.75 4.94 8.33
CA SER A 146 1.73 4.49 9.72
C SER A 146 0.51 5.05 10.45
N SER A 147 0.07 4.39 11.51
CA SER A 147 -0.98 4.88 12.40
C SER A 147 -0.39 5.32 13.74
N GLN A 148 -1.00 6.35 14.35
CA GLN A 148 -0.65 6.82 15.70
C GLN A 148 -1.46 6.14 16.80
N ASP A 149 -2.54 5.43 16.46
CA ASP A 149 -3.49 4.89 17.46
C ASP A 149 -3.97 3.48 17.11
N VAL A 150 -5.00 3.35 16.29
CA VAL A 150 -5.62 2.08 15.93
C VAL A 150 -5.33 1.70 14.48
N ILE A 151 -5.78 0.55 14.05
CA ILE A 151 -5.71 0.15 12.64
C ILE A 151 -6.71 0.98 11.84
N HIS A 152 -6.24 1.55 10.73
CA HIS A 152 -7.05 2.19 9.68
C HIS A 152 -6.81 1.47 8.37
N SER A 153 -7.57 1.78 7.32
CA SER A 153 -7.30 1.25 5.98
C SER A 153 -7.47 2.34 4.92
N PHE A 154 -6.39 2.65 4.24
CA PHE A 154 -6.37 3.64 3.15
C PHE A 154 -7.01 3.00 1.91
N TYR A 155 -8.16 3.48 1.49
CA TYR A 155 -8.93 2.90 0.40
C TYR A 155 -9.39 3.96 -0.60
N VAL A 156 -9.04 3.74 -1.87
CA VAL A 156 -9.49 4.58 -2.99
C VAL A 156 -10.19 3.69 -4.02
N PRO A 157 -11.53 3.66 -4.00
CA PRO A 157 -12.32 2.77 -4.85
C PRO A 157 -12.01 2.89 -6.35
N GLU A 158 -11.88 4.12 -6.85
CA GLU A 158 -11.64 4.41 -8.27
C GLU A 158 -10.25 3.95 -8.73
N PHE A 159 -9.32 3.78 -7.79
CA PHE A 159 -7.97 3.27 -8.06
C PHE A 159 -7.84 1.77 -7.85
N ARG A 160 -8.84 1.10 -7.23
CA ARG A 160 -8.80 -0.33 -6.83
C ARG A 160 -7.62 -0.64 -5.90
N ILE A 161 -7.26 0.30 -5.04
CA ILE A 161 -6.20 0.13 -4.05
C ILE A 161 -6.76 0.18 -2.64
N LYS A 162 -6.28 -0.71 -1.79
CA LYS A 162 -6.57 -0.77 -0.36
C LYS A 162 -5.35 -1.28 0.38
N GLN A 163 -4.99 -0.62 1.48
CA GLN A 163 -3.91 -1.07 2.35
C GLN A 163 -4.18 -0.67 3.78
N ASP A 164 -4.06 -1.63 4.69
CA ASP A 164 -4.19 -1.37 6.10
C ASP A 164 -3.00 -0.55 6.62
N VAL A 165 -3.31 0.41 7.48
CA VAL A 165 -2.35 1.33 8.09
C VAL A 165 -2.26 0.99 9.57
N LEU A 166 -1.12 0.43 9.97
CA LEU A 166 -0.91 -0.22 11.25
C LEU A 166 -0.15 0.68 12.22
N PRO A 167 -0.49 0.67 13.52
CA PRO A 167 0.36 1.30 14.52
C PRO A 167 1.66 0.50 14.70
N GLY A 168 2.74 1.22 14.96
CA GLY A 168 4.02 0.61 15.30
C GLY A 168 4.82 0.03 14.14
N ARG A 169 4.32 0.11 12.91
CA ARG A 169 5.06 -0.32 11.70
C ARG A 169 4.63 0.46 10.47
N TYR A 170 5.51 0.49 9.47
CA TYR A 170 5.15 1.06 8.17
C TYR A 170 4.53 0.02 7.24
N THR A 171 3.48 0.44 6.56
CA THR A 171 2.91 -0.26 5.41
C THR A 171 3.06 0.61 4.17
N SER A 172 3.04 0.00 3.00
CA SER A 172 3.26 0.72 1.75
C SER A 172 2.31 0.24 0.67
N LEU A 173 1.81 1.17 -0.13
CA LEU A 173 1.14 0.89 -1.40
C LEU A 173 1.62 1.89 -2.45
N TRP A 174 1.39 1.59 -3.72
CA TRP A 174 1.67 2.52 -4.80
C TRP A 174 0.56 2.51 -5.85
N PHE A 175 0.45 3.59 -6.59
CA PHE A 175 -0.49 3.74 -7.70
C PHE A 175 0.02 4.78 -8.70
N THR A 176 -0.57 4.79 -9.90
CA THR A 176 -0.43 5.87 -10.88
C THR A 176 -1.83 6.33 -11.27
N ALA A 177 -2.18 7.59 -10.96
CA ALA A 177 -3.42 8.19 -11.42
C ALA A 177 -3.37 8.36 -12.95
N THR A 178 -4.43 7.94 -13.66
CA THR A 178 -4.47 7.99 -15.13
C THR A 178 -5.30 9.14 -15.68
N ARG A 179 -6.12 9.77 -14.86
CA ARG A 179 -7.01 10.87 -15.27
C ARG A 179 -7.00 11.98 -14.22
N PRO A 180 -7.05 13.26 -14.64
CA PRO A 180 -7.26 14.36 -13.70
C PRO A 180 -8.65 14.27 -13.07
N GLY A 181 -8.75 14.67 -11.79
CA GLY A 181 -10.02 14.67 -11.04
C GLY A 181 -9.81 14.53 -9.55
N THR A 182 -10.90 14.56 -8.81
CA THR A 182 -10.92 14.29 -7.35
C THR A 182 -11.62 12.96 -7.10
N TYR A 183 -10.94 12.06 -6.38
CA TYR A 183 -11.36 10.70 -6.09
C TYR A 183 -11.55 10.54 -4.60
N HIS A 184 -12.43 9.62 -4.18
CA HIS A 184 -12.74 9.42 -2.78
C HIS A 184 -11.60 8.68 -2.06
N LEU A 185 -11.18 9.22 -0.92
CA LEU A 185 -10.39 8.49 0.06
C LEU A 185 -11.31 8.07 1.21
N LEU A 186 -11.33 6.80 1.54
CA LEU A 186 -12.15 6.22 2.59
C LEU A 186 -11.27 5.46 3.59
N CYS A 187 -11.73 5.38 4.85
CA CYS A 187 -11.21 4.41 5.79
C CYS A 187 -12.01 3.10 5.66
N ALA A 188 -11.35 1.99 5.32
CA ALA A 188 -12.00 0.69 5.09
C ALA A 188 -11.71 -0.35 6.20
N GLU A 189 -11.28 0.10 7.40
CA GLU A 189 -11.14 -0.72 8.59
C GLU A 189 -11.76 0.00 9.78
N PHE A 190 -12.61 -0.70 10.56
CA PHE A 190 -13.31 -0.06 11.69
C PHE A 190 -12.33 0.51 12.71
N CYS A 191 -12.35 1.84 12.88
CA CYS A 191 -11.40 2.57 13.68
C CYS A 191 -12.05 3.40 14.81
N GLY A 192 -13.31 3.14 15.15
CA GLY A 192 -14.02 3.81 16.24
C GLY A 192 -15.26 4.57 15.79
N THR A 193 -15.74 5.50 16.65
CA THR A 193 -17.05 6.16 16.53
C THR A 193 -17.26 6.88 15.21
N ASP A 194 -16.26 7.65 14.75
CA ASP A 194 -16.36 8.45 13.54
C ASP A 194 -15.69 7.77 12.32
N HIS A 195 -15.60 6.43 12.37
CA HIS A 195 -15.08 5.64 11.26
C HIS A 195 -15.74 5.95 9.90
N ALA A 196 -17.06 6.09 9.91
CA ALA A 196 -17.84 6.35 8.69
C ALA A 196 -17.58 7.73 8.08
N THR A 197 -17.07 8.68 8.85
CA THR A 197 -16.75 10.05 8.40
C THR A 197 -15.26 10.24 8.12
N MET A 198 -14.41 9.28 8.57
CA MET A 198 -12.98 9.31 8.28
C MET A 198 -12.73 9.06 6.79
N GLY A 199 -12.48 10.12 6.08
CA GLY A 199 -12.30 10.09 4.63
C GLY A 199 -11.55 11.32 4.14
N GLY A 200 -11.64 11.54 2.84
CA GLY A 200 -10.98 12.68 2.19
C GLY A 200 -11.00 12.56 0.68
N GLY A 201 -10.03 13.17 0.02
CA GLY A 201 -9.91 13.20 -1.42
C GLY A 201 -8.50 12.97 -1.95
N ILE A 202 -8.40 12.33 -3.10
CA ILE A 202 -7.18 12.30 -3.91
C ILE A 202 -7.39 13.22 -5.10
N VAL A 203 -6.64 14.31 -5.18
CA VAL A 203 -6.71 15.31 -6.24
C VAL A 203 -5.61 15.03 -7.25
N ALA A 204 -5.96 14.36 -8.35
CA ALA A 204 -5.04 14.11 -9.45
C ALA A 204 -4.97 15.31 -10.38
N LEU A 205 -3.80 15.92 -10.49
CA LEU A 205 -3.56 17.11 -11.33
C LEU A 205 -2.69 16.77 -12.54
N PRO A 206 -2.87 17.48 -13.66
CA PRO A 206 -1.86 17.49 -14.72
C PRO A 206 -0.47 17.84 -14.16
N PRO A 207 0.63 17.24 -14.65
CA PRO A 207 1.98 17.37 -14.07
C PRO A 207 2.42 18.83 -13.84
N GLU A 208 2.15 19.72 -14.80
CA GLU A 208 2.50 21.14 -14.66
C GLU A 208 1.70 21.87 -13.58
N GLN A 209 0.42 21.49 -13.38
CA GLN A 209 -0.41 22.07 -12.34
C GLN A 209 0.03 21.57 -10.96
N PHE A 210 0.36 20.28 -10.87
CA PHE A 210 0.90 19.67 -9.67
C PHE A 210 2.22 20.33 -9.25
N SER A 211 3.16 20.51 -10.19
CA SER A 211 4.44 21.18 -9.90
C SER A 211 4.24 22.60 -9.36
N ARG A 212 3.37 23.39 -9.97
CA ARG A 212 3.03 24.75 -9.49
C ARG A 212 2.34 24.73 -8.12
N TRP A 213 1.49 23.73 -7.85
CA TRP A 213 0.84 23.55 -6.57
C TRP A 213 1.89 23.20 -5.48
N LEU A 214 2.77 22.26 -5.78
CA LEU A 214 3.81 21.80 -4.89
C LEU A 214 4.81 22.91 -4.53
N GLU A 215 5.16 23.78 -5.48
CA GLU A 215 6.04 24.93 -5.24
C GLU A 215 5.41 26.00 -4.35
N ARG A 216 4.11 26.24 -4.46
CA ARG A 216 3.39 27.21 -3.64
C ARG A 216 3.23 26.80 -2.19
N GLY A 217 3.22 25.50 -1.92
CA GLY A 217 3.04 24.95 -0.57
C GLY A 217 4.33 24.81 0.24
N LYS A 218 5.47 25.33 -0.23
CA LYS A 218 6.77 25.23 0.46
C LYS A 218 6.90 26.21 1.63
N ASP A 219 6.17 25.97 2.71
CA ASP A 219 6.22 26.82 3.90
C ASP A 219 7.13 26.27 5.02
N GLY A 220 7.92 25.21 4.77
CA GLY A 220 8.78 24.57 5.77
C GLY A 220 10.01 23.88 5.21
N PRO A 221 10.92 23.39 6.09
CA PRO A 221 12.06 22.58 5.67
C PRO A 221 11.57 21.29 5.04
N ASP A 222 12.27 20.81 3.99
CA ASP A 222 12.00 19.50 3.45
C ASP A 222 12.25 18.39 4.50
N LEU A 223 11.70 17.20 4.27
CA LEU A 223 11.81 16.09 5.24
C LEU A 223 13.26 15.72 5.55
N VAL A 224 14.14 15.76 4.56
CA VAL A 224 15.57 15.44 4.74
C VAL A 224 16.23 16.48 5.63
N GLN A 225 15.94 17.75 5.41
CA GLN A 225 16.46 18.85 6.23
C GLN A 225 15.90 18.77 7.66
N ARG A 226 14.60 18.51 7.83
CA ARG A 226 14.00 18.29 9.15
C ARG A 226 14.62 17.09 9.86
N GLY A 227 14.81 15.97 9.17
CA GLY A 227 15.45 14.77 9.71
C GLY A 227 16.89 15.02 10.13
N TYR A 228 17.66 15.81 9.35
CA TYR A 228 19.01 16.23 9.74
C TYR A 228 19.01 17.06 11.03
N GLN A 229 18.08 18.01 11.15
CA GLN A 229 17.95 18.82 12.38
C GLN A 229 17.66 17.91 13.59
N LEU A 230 16.68 17.00 13.48
CA LEU A 230 16.36 16.04 14.55
C LEU A 230 17.54 15.15 14.91
N PHE A 231 18.30 14.66 13.92
CA PHE A 231 19.51 13.86 14.12
C PHE A 231 20.56 14.58 14.97
N ARG A 232 20.69 15.90 14.76
CA ARG A 232 21.60 16.77 15.54
C ARG A 232 21.04 17.10 16.92
N GLU A 233 19.80 17.52 17.01
CA GLU A 233 19.10 17.93 18.24
C GLU A 233 19.05 16.82 19.29
N HIS A 234 18.81 15.58 18.85
CA HIS A 234 18.72 14.42 19.74
C HIS A 234 20.06 13.70 19.95
N GLY A 235 21.15 14.29 19.50
CA GLY A 235 22.51 13.80 19.79
C GLY A 235 22.91 12.51 19.06
N CYS A 236 22.19 12.07 18.03
CA CYS A 236 22.50 10.85 17.26
C CYS A 236 23.91 10.92 16.65
N ALA A 237 24.35 12.13 16.22
CA ALA A 237 25.70 12.40 15.73
C ALA A 237 26.79 12.07 16.76
N GLY A 238 26.51 12.11 18.06
CA GLY A 238 27.48 11.80 19.11
C GLY A 238 28.03 10.38 19.02
N CYS A 239 27.21 9.43 18.51
CA CYS A 239 27.62 8.04 18.32
C CYS A 239 27.83 7.68 16.83
N HIS A 240 27.01 8.24 15.92
CA HIS A 240 26.96 7.84 14.52
C HIS A 240 27.68 8.79 13.54
N ASP A 241 28.41 9.79 14.04
CA ASP A 241 29.28 10.61 13.20
C ASP A 241 30.62 9.90 12.95
N ALA A 242 31.22 10.08 11.79
CA ALA A 242 32.50 9.48 11.43
C ALA A 242 33.66 9.87 12.37
N ARG A 243 33.52 10.97 13.11
CA ARG A 243 34.50 11.46 14.11
C ARG A 243 34.19 11.02 15.54
N SER A 244 33.13 10.23 15.74
CA SER A 244 32.75 9.71 17.06
C SER A 244 33.80 8.72 17.58
N THR A 245 34.10 8.78 18.87
CA THR A 245 34.93 7.78 19.58
C THR A 245 34.09 6.57 20.04
N VAL A 246 32.78 6.66 19.93
CA VAL A 246 31.86 5.57 20.27
C VAL A 246 31.81 4.57 19.12
N HIS A 247 32.01 3.29 19.42
CA HIS A 247 31.88 2.22 18.43
C HIS A 247 30.41 1.92 18.15
N ALA A 248 29.88 2.58 17.13
CA ALA A 248 28.50 2.46 16.66
C ALA A 248 28.46 2.14 15.15
N PRO A 249 27.40 1.50 14.64
CA PRO A 249 27.26 1.20 13.21
C PRO A 249 27.28 2.48 12.35
N GLU A 250 27.98 2.43 11.21
CA GLU A 250 27.95 3.50 10.22
C GLU A 250 26.57 3.53 9.53
N LEU A 251 26.02 4.76 9.41
CA LEU A 251 24.70 4.99 8.82
C LEU A 251 24.76 5.42 7.35
N ASP A 252 25.95 5.62 6.79
CA ASP A 252 26.11 5.98 5.38
C ASP A 252 25.69 4.79 4.50
N HIS A 253 24.85 5.08 3.50
CA HIS A 253 24.27 4.07 2.61
C HIS A 253 23.59 2.90 3.36
N LEU A 254 22.98 3.20 4.51
CA LEU A 254 22.32 2.18 5.33
C LEU A 254 21.12 1.58 4.62
N PHE A 255 20.29 2.41 3.97
CA PHE A 255 19.04 1.96 3.35
C PHE A 255 19.28 0.92 2.26
N SER A 256 18.47 -0.15 2.25
CA SER A 256 18.59 -1.32 1.39
C SER A 256 19.86 -2.16 1.58
N ARG A 257 20.74 -1.84 2.54
CA ARG A 257 21.90 -2.64 2.88
C ARG A 257 21.49 -3.92 3.62
N ARG A 258 22.19 -5.01 3.38
CA ARG A 258 22.06 -6.24 4.19
C ARG A 258 22.83 -6.06 5.49
N VAL A 259 22.14 -6.26 6.61
CA VAL A 259 22.68 -6.12 7.97
C VAL A 259 22.67 -7.48 8.65
N PHE A 260 23.82 -7.90 9.18
CA PHE A 260 23.93 -9.12 9.99
C PHE A 260 23.69 -8.77 11.46
N LEU A 261 22.80 -9.53 12.11
CA LEU A 261 22.44 -9.34 13.52
C LEU A 261 23.22 -10.28 14.43
N GLN A 262 23.30 -9.94 15.73
CA GLN A 262 23.99 -10.77 16.73
C GLN A 262 23.39 -12.16 16.89
N ASP A 263 22.09 -12.32 16.64
CA ASP A 263 21.39 -13.61 16.72
C ASP A 263 21.57 -14.49 15.46
N GLY A 264 22.40 -14.05 14.50
CA GLY A 264 22.70 -14.78 13.26
C GLY A 264 21.71 -14.50 12.12
N ARG A 265 20.64 -13.75 12.34
CA ARG A 265 19.73 -13.33 11.25
C ARG A 265 20.41 -12.32 10.35
N MET A 266 20.00 -12.29 9.08
CA MET A 266 20.32 -11.25 8.12
C MET A 266 19.03 -10.53 7.73
N VAL A 267 19.01 -9.22 7.87
CA VAL A 267 17.88 -8.35 7.52
C VAL A 267 18.28 -7.34 6.45
N VAL A 268 17.31 -6.83 5.71
CA VAL A 268 17.52 -5.67 4.82
C VAL A 268 17.12 -4.43 5.60
N ALA A 269 17.98 -3.41 5.60
CA ALA A 269 17.71 -2.14 6.27
C ALA A 269 16.65 -1.34 5.46
N ASP A 270 15.39 -1.65 5.70
CA ASP A 270 14.22 -0.93 5.20
C ASP A 270 13.74 0.14 6.20
N GLU A 271 12.65 0.80 5.89
CA GLU A 271 12.07 1.84 6.76
C GLU A 271 11.63 1.29 8.13
N ASN A 272 11.14 0.05 8.18
CA ASN A 272 10.75 -0.58 9.44
C ASN A 272 11.97 -0.92 10.31
N TYR A 273 13.03 -1.46 9.72
CA TYR A 273 14.28 -1.74 10.42
C TYR A 273 14.87 -0.45 11.02
N ILE A 274 14.92 0.65 10.24
CA ILE A 274 15.45 1.93 10.72
C ILE A 274 14.58 2.47 11.86
N ARG A 275 13.25 2.41 11.72
CA ARG A 275 12.31 2.80 12.76
C ARG A 275 12.54 2.01 14.06
N ASP A 276 12.53 0.70 13.96
CA ASP A 276 12.70 -0.20 15.11
C ASP A 276 14.06 0.01 15.78
N SER A 277 15.13 0.24 15.01
CA SER A 277 16.46 0.56 15.54
C SER A 277 16.47 1.86 16.37
N ILE A 278 15.62 2.83 16.06
CA ILE A 278 15.49 4.09 16.81
C ILE A 278 14.66 3.89 18.09
N ILE A 279 13.50 3.24 17.99
CA ILE A 279 12.56 3.15 19.12
C ILE A 279 12.78 1.92 20.00
N GLU A 280 13.24 0.79 19.42
CA GLU A 280 13.51 -0.48 20.08
C GLU A 280 14.94 -1.01 19.77
N PRO A 281 16.01 -0.27 20.07
CA PRO A 281 17.36 -0.56 19.58
C PRO A 281 17.95 -1.90 20.05
N ARG A 282 17.32 -2.56 21.02
CA ARG A 282 17.71 -3.88 21.50
C ARG A 282 17.04 -5.03 20.78
N LYS A 283 16.08 -4.74 19.90
CA LYS A 283 15.35 -5.77 19.13
C LYS A 283 16.24 -6.43 18.08
N ASP A 284 16.97 -5.63 17.32
CA ASP A 284 17.80 -6.07 16.19
C ASP A 284 19.21 -5.46 16.30
N VAL A 285 20.04 -6.06 17.16
CA VAL A 285 21.41 -5.59 17.42
C VAL A 285 22.34 -6.04 16.31
N VAL A 286 23.06 -5.12 15.71
CA VAL A 286 24.02 -5.38 14.63
C VAL A 286 25.20 -6.21 15.16
N ALA A 287 25.61 -7.24 14.42
CA ALA A 287 26.73 -8.10 14.77
C ALA A 287 28.03 -7.29 14.92
N GLY A 288 28.77 -7.53 16.01
CA GLY A 288 29.99 -6.83 16.33
C GLY A 288 29.81 -5.54 17.13
N TYR A 289 28.58 -5.11 17.40
CA TYR A 289 28.32 -3.88 18.18
C TYR A 289 27.63 -4.19 19.51
N ALA A 290 27.93 -3.40 20.53
CA ALA A 290 27.26 -3.51 21.83
C ALA A 290 25.87 -2.85 21.81
N PRO A 291 24.86 -3.36 22.56
CA PRO A 291 23.52 -2.81 22.62
C PRO A 291 23.42 -1.56 23.52
N ILE A 292 24.21 -0.55 23.22
CA ILE A 292 24.35 0.69 24.02
C ILE A 292 23.47 1.84 23.53
N MET A 293 22.85 1.72 22.35
CA MET A 293 21.94 2.74 21.83
C MET A 293 20.75 2.93 22.78
N PRO A 294 20.44 4.16 23.23
CA PRO A 294 19.25 4.43 24.03
C PRO A 294 17.97 4.27 23.20
N SER A 295 16.88 3.88 23.85
CA SER A 295 15.55 3.90 23.22
C SER A 295 15.02 5.33 23.13
N PHE A 296 14.48 5.66 21.97
CA PHE A 296 13.78 6.93 21.73
C PHE A 296 12.26 6.74 21.66
N ALA A 297 11.73 5.64 22.17
CA ALA A 297 10.31 5.40 22.24
C ALA A 297 9.58 6.54 22.98
N GLY A 298 8.53 7.09 22.36
CA GLY A 298 7.75 8.21 22.91
C GLY A 298 8.42 9.61 22.84
N GLN A 299 9.65 9.71 22.31
CA GLN A 299 10.34 10.99 22.16
C GLN A 299 10.11 11.64 20.79
N PHE A 300 9.75 10.86 19.79
CA PHE A 300 9.45 11.33 18.43
C PHE A 300 7.97 11.12 18.08
N SER A 301 7.41 12.09 17.39
CA SER A 301 6.16 11.89 16.67
C SER A 301 6.39 11.04 15.40
N GLU A 302 5.34 10.40 14.85
CA GLU A 302 5.49 9.66 13.58
C GLU A 302 6.00 10.54 12.43
N PRO A 303 5.56 11.81 12.26
CA PRO A 303 6.18 12.69 11.27
C PRO A 303 7.67 12.96 11.49
N ASP A 304 8.13 13.06 12.73
CA ASP A 304 9.56 13.26 13.04
C ASP A 304 10.37 11.98 12.74
N LEU A 305 9.83 10.79 13.06
CA LEU A 305 10.44 9.51 12.67
C LEU A 305 10.53 9.37 11.15
N MET A 306 9.48 9.73 10.42
CA MET A 306 9.48 9.73 8.96
C MET A 306 10.54 10.69 8.39
N ALA A 307 10.72 11.87 9.01
CA ALA A 307 11.75 12.82 8.61
C ALA A 307 13.17 12.28 8.88
N LEU A 308 13.40 11.65 10.04
CA LEU A 308 14.67 10.98 10.36
C LEU A 308 14.99 9.87 9.35
N ILE A 309 14.01 9.04 9.01
CA ILE A 309 14.17 7.97 8.03
C ILE A 309 14.44 8.54 6.64
N ALA A 310 13.75 9.60 6.23
CA ALA A 310 14.00 10.27 4.96
C ALA A 310 15.45 10.82 4.90
N TYR A 311 15.95 11.37 5.99
CA TYR A 311 17.34 11.81 6.10
C TYR A 311 18.32 10.64 5.97
N LEU A 312 18.11 9.54 6.71
CA LEU A 312 18.99 8.37 6.70
C LEU A 312 18.95 7.59 5.35
N LYS A 313 17.89 7.76 4.56
CA LYS A 313 17.78 7.23 3.19
C LYS A 313 18.50 8.11 2.17
N SER A 314 18.71 9.37 2.46
CA SER A 314 19.33 10.29 1.51
C SER A 314 20.84 10.06 1.42
N ASP A 315 21.37 9.97 0.18
CA ASP A 315 22.82 9.90 -0.08
C ASP A 315 23.50 11.28 0.01
N ARG A 316 22.84 12.26 0.60
CA ARG A 316 23.38 13.63 0.71
C ARG A 316 24.50 13.70 1.75
N PRO A 317 25.58 14.44 1.48
CA PRO A 317 26.61 14.70 2.48
C PRO A 317 25.99 15.35 3.72
N LYS A 318 26.51 15.00 4.89
CA LYS A 318 26.04 15.39 6.23
C LYS A 318 26.11 16.89 6.54
N GLU A 319 26.59 17.70 5.61
CA GLU A 319 26.57 19.16 5.69
C GLU A 319 25.50 19.73 4.76
N VAL A 320 24.31 19.94 5.32
CA VAL A 320 23.32 20.84 4.68
C VAL A 320 23.91 22.25 4.77
N GLN A 321 24.35 22.78 3.65
CA GLN A 321 24.82 24.17 3.57
C GLN A 321 23.68 25.08 4.01
N THR A 322 23.84 25.68 5.19
CA THR A 322 23.07 26.87 5.59
C THR A 322 23.40 27.97 4.60
N ARG A 323 22.47 28.29 3.72
CA ARG A 323 22.41 29.57 3.01
C ARG A 323 21.56 30.52 3.80
#